data_a144a17c59f0771b8149b7eb801ba05e
#
_entry.id   a144a17c59f0771b8149b7eb801ba05e
#
_cell.length_a   1.000
_cell.length_b   1.000
_cell.length_c   1.000
_cell.angle_alpha   90.00
_cell.angle_beta   90.00
_cell.angle_gamma   90.00
#
_symmetry.space_group_name_H-M   'P 1'
#
loop_
_entity.id
_entity.type
_entity.pdbx_description
1 polymer ?
#
loop_
_entity_poly.entity_id
_entity_poly.type
_entity_poly.pdbx_seq_one_letter_code
_entity_poly.pdbx_strand_id
1 'polypeptide(L)'
;RKLFLHASPVPSYYQLHVPFLIWMSEAYRKGYPVQYEAVCMNREKPVAGNASVFHSMLSLGGIQTDYKEDSLSVASKRYVTRPRYYLNDHNLPKLLDKIGLKEKDIKQLEQRKMMYP
;
A
#
# COMPACT_ATOMS: atom_id res chain seq x y z
N ARG A 1 23.71 -13.85 -5.59
CA ARG A 1 24.17 -12.65 -4.87
C ARG A 1 23.18 -12.35 -3.76
N LYS A 2 23.58 -12.46 -2.51
CA LYS A 2 22.73 -12.11 -1.36
C LYS A 2 22.73 -10.57 -1.26
N LEU A 3 21.57 -9.96 -1.42
CA LEU A 3 21.37 -8.53 -1.21
C LEU A 3 20.90 -8.33 0.24
N PHE A 4 21.70 -7.63 1.03
CA PHE A 4 21.43 -7.37 2.46
C PHE A 4 20.97 -5.92 2.71
N LEU A 5 20.78 -5.11 1.66
CA LEU A 5 20.46 -3.69 1.78
C LEU A 5 18.95 -3.44 1.63
N HIS A 6 18.41 -2.57 2.46
CA HIS A 6 17.03 -2.12 2.39
C HIS A 6 16.76 -1.29 1.13
N ALA A 7 17.74 -0.52 0.68
CA ALA A 7 17.71 0.19 -0.58
C ALA A 7 18.68 -0.46 -1.56
N SER A 8 18.20 -0.77 -2.75
CA SER A 8 19.00 -1.37 -3.82
C SER A 8 18.78 -0.57 -5.11
N PRO A 9 19.84 -0.37 -5.91
CA PRO A 9 19.70 0.25 -7.24
C PRO A 9 18.68 -0.50 -8.12
N VAL A 10 18.59 -1.82 -7.95
CA VAL A 10 17.59 -2.68 -8.60
C VAL A 10 16.86 -3.48 -7.53
N PRO A 11 15.64 -3.10 -7.17
CA PRO A 11 14.86 -3.82 -6.18
C PRO A 11 14.43 -5.19 -6.68
N SER A 12 14.07 -6.06 -5.74
CA SER A 12 13.47 -7.37 -6.03
C SER A 12 12.01 -7.38 -5.59
N TYR A 13 11.24 -8.34 -6.08
CA TYR A 13 9.87 -8.59 -5.62
C TYR A 13 9.77 -8.61 -4.08
N TYR A 14 10.69 -9.29 -3.41
CA TYR A 14 10.68 -9.44 -1.95
C TYR A 14 10.87 -8.12 -1.18
N GLN A 15 11.51 -7.13 -1.80
CA GLN A 15 11.67 -5.80 -1.20
C GLN A 15 10.44 -4.92 -1.44
N LEU A 16 9.68 -5.19 -2.49
CA LEU A 16 8.53 -4.38 -2.90
C LEU A 16 7.20 -4.89 -2.32
N HIS A 17 7.10 -6.21 -2.08
CA HIS A 17 5.89 -6.83 -1.58
C HIS A 17 5.95 -7.00 -0.06
N VAL A 18 5.27 -6.10 0.64
CA VAL A 18 5.15 -6.13 2.09
C VAL A 18 3.70 -6.44 2.47
N PRO A 19 3.43 -7.40 3.38
CA PRO A 19 2.06 -7.66 3.84
C PRO A 19 1.54 -6.46 4.63
N PHE A 20 0.27 -6.12 4.39
CA PHE A 20 -0.44 -5.09 5.13
C PHE A 20 -1.69 -5.71 5.76
N LEU A 21 -1.65 -5.88 7.09
CA LEU A 21 -2.70 -6.53 7.86
C LEU A 21 -3.37 -5.53 8.78
N ILE A 22 -4.70 -5.54 8.80
CA ILE A 22 -5.52 -4.76 9.72
C ILE A 22 -6.38 -5.74 10.50
N TRP A 23 -6.13 -5.84 11.81
CA TRP A 23 -6.96 -6.59 12.73
C TRP A 23 -7.91 -5.65 13.47
N MET A 24 -9.16 -6.05 13.60
CA MET A 24 -10.20 -5.30 14.32
C MET A 24 -10.94 -6.20 15.29
N SER A 25 -11.07 -5.76 16.54
CA SER A 25 -11.88 -6.45 17.54
C SER A 25 -13.36 -6.46 17.14
N GLU A 26 -14.12 -7.36 17.73
CA GLU A 26 -15.58 -7.40 17.51
C GLU A 26 -16.25 -6.09 17.98
N ALA A 27 -15.82 -5.56 19.12
CA ALA A 27 -16.32 -4.29 19.64
C ALA A 27 -16.03 -3.12 18.68
N TYR A 28 -14.82 -3.09 18.10
CA TYR A 28 -14.48 -2.07 17.11
C TYR A 28 -15.37 -2.18 15.86
N ARG A 29 -15.56 -3.38 15.33
CA ARG A 29 -16.40 -3.61 14.13
C ARG A 29 -17.84 -3.18 14.34
N LYS A 30 -18.38 -3.41 15.57
CA LYS A 30 -19.72 -2.96 15.95
C LYS A 30 -19.82 -1.44 16.14
N GLY A 31 -18.79 -0.83 16.72
CA GLY A 31 -18.74 0.61 16.98
C GLY A 31 -18.43 1.46 15.76
N TYR A 32 -17.68 0.89 14.80
CA TYR A 32 -17.19 1.59 13.60
C TYR A 32 -17.50 0.78 12.31
N PRO A 33 -18.77 0.48 12.03
CA PRO A 33 -19.15 -0.39 10.92
C PRO A 33 -18.74 0.18 9.55
N VAL A 34 -18.77 1.50 9.39
CA VAL A 34 -18.41 2.17 8.12
C VAL A 34 -16.94 1.93 7.75
N GLN A 35 -16.04 2.06 8.73
CA GLN A 35 -14.61 1.79 8.54
C GLN A 35 -14.36 0.31 8.27
N TYR A 36 -15.02 -0.57 9.00
CA TYR A 36 -14.91 -2.01 8.79
C TYR A 36 -15.37 -2.43 7.40
N GLU A 37 -16.55 -1.98 6.96
CA GLU A 37 -17.06 -2.25 5.62
C GLU A 37 -16.12 -1.73 4.53
N ALA A 38 -15.57 -0.52 4.70
CA ALA A 38 -14.63 0.05 3.75
C ALA A 38 -13.35 -0.78 3.62
N VAL A 39 -12.77 -1.24 4.74
CA VAL A 39 -11.61 -2.13 4.72
C VAL A 39 -11.94 -3.45 4.03
N CYS A 40 -13.08 -4.06 4.31
CA CYS A 40 -13.52 -5.29 3.65
C CYS A 40 -13.69 -5.09 2.14
N MET A 41 -14.27 -3.97 1.72
CA MET A 41 -14.45 -3.63 0.31
C MET A 41 -13.11 -3.40 -0.42
N ASN A 42 -12.12 -2.83 0.28
CA ASN A 42 -10.84 -2.47 -0.30
C ASN A 42 -9.75 -3.56 -0.16
N ARG A 43 -10.02 -4.67 0.53
CA ARG A 43 -9.03 -5.73 0.84
C ARG A 43 -8.33 -6.34 -0.38
N GLU A 44 -9.02 -6.37 -1.52
CA GLU A 44 -8.48 -6.91 -2.78
C GLU A 44 -7.75 -5.86 -3.61
N LYS A 45 -7.81 -4.59 -3.19
CA LYS A 45 -7.13 -3.51 -3.89
C LYS A 45 -5.69 -3.41 -3.43
N PRO A 46 -4.76 -3.17 -4.33
CA PRO A 46 -3.38 -2.93 -3.97
C PRO A 46 -3.22 -1.64 -3.16
N VAL A 47 -2.41 -1.72 -2.12
CA VAL A 47 -2.07 -0.58 -1.26
C VAL A 47 -0.70 -0.06 -1.67
N ALA A 48 -0.59 1.21 -2.00
CA ALA A 48 0.63 1.83 -2.45
C ALA A 48 1.21 2.76 -1.38
N GLY A 49 2.34 2.32 -0.82
CA GLY A 49 3.22 3.16 -0.03
C GLY A 49 2.72 3.58 1.35
N ASN A 50 3.57 4.34 2.01
CA ASN A 50 3.37 4.79 3.40
C ASN A 50 2.22 5.79 3.56
N ALA A 51 1.90 6.55 2.51
CA ALA A 51 0.79 7.50 2.54
C ALA A 51 -0.54 6.80 2.87
N SER A 52 -0.82 5.65 2.22
CA SER A 52 -2.04 4.89 2.52
C SER A 52 -2.08 4.37 3.95
N VAL A 53 -0.95 4.00 4.53
CA VAL A 53 -0.87 3.59 5.94
C VAL A 53 -1.25 4.75 6.85
N PHE A 54 -0.63 5.92 6.66
CA PHE A 54 -0.90 7.12 7.46
C PHE A 54 -2.39 7.51 7.42
N HIS A 55 -2.95 7.68 6.24
CA HIS A 55 -4.35 8.08 6.09
C HIS A 55 -5.33 7.02 6.60
N SER A 56 -4.99 5.73 6.47
CA SER A 56 -5.79 4.63 7.00
C SER A 56 -5.79 4.63 8.52
N MET A 57 -4.65 4.88 9.16
CA MET A 57 -4.56 4.99 10.62
C MET A 57 -5.39 6.15 11.15
N LEU A 58 -5.36 7.31 10.51
CA LEU A 58 -6.22 8.45 10.88
C LEU A 58 -7.71 8.08 10.80
N SER A 59 -8.12 7.41 9.71
CA SER A 59 -9.50 6.98 9.51
C SER A 59 -9.94 5.95 10.55
N LEU A 60 -9.09 4.94 10.82
CA LEU A 60 -9.37 3.89 11.80
C LEU A 60 -9.40 4.42 13.24
N GLY A 61 -8.59 5.43 13.54
CA GLY A 61 -8.58 6.10 14.84
C GLY A 61 -9.68 7.16 15.01
N GLY A 62 -10.52 7.38 14.00
CA GLY A 62 -11.56 8.41 14.04
C GLY A 62 -11.02 9.86 14.08
N ILE A 63 -9.75 10.04 13.67
CA ILE A 63 -9.09 11.34 13.71
C ILE A 63 -9.50 12.17 12.49
N GLN A 64 -10.06 13.35 12.75
CA GLN A 64 -10.38 14.34 11.73
C GLN A 64 -9.31 15.42 11.70
N THR A 65 -8.75 15.65 10.53
CA THR A 65 -7.71 16.66 10.32
C THR A 65 -7.68 17.06 8.84
N ASP A 66 -7.26 18.27 8.55
CA ASP A 66 -7.10 18.79 7.18
C ASP A 66 -6.04 18.02 6.38
N TYR A 67 -5.15 17.31 7.07
CA TYR A 67 -4.11 16.47 6.44
C TYR A 67 -4.63 15.10 6.01
N LYS A 68 -5.85 14.70 6.43
CA LYS A 68 -6.41 13.40 6.07
C LYS A 68 -7.00 13.44 4.67
N GLU A 69 -6.57 12.52 3.82
CA GLU A 69 -7.13 12.32 2.48
C GLU A 69 -7.82 10.96 2.38
N ASP A 70 -9.14 10.99 2.24
CA ASP A 70 -9.98 9.78 2.18
C ASP A 70 -9.66 8.88 0.98
N SER A 71 -9.22 9.46 -0.14
CA SER A 71 -8.85 8.72 -1.34
C SER A 71 -7.58 7.85 -1.16
N LEU A 72 -6.79 8.11 -0.11
CA LEU A 72 -5.60 7.35 0.24
C LEU A 72 -5.84 6.36 1.38
N SER A 73 -6.99 6.41 2.06
CA SER A 73 -7.32 5.54 3.19
C SER A 73 -8.04 4.28 2.75
N VAL A 74 -7.50 3.09 3.07
CA VAL A 74 -8.19 1.81 2.83
C VAL A 74 -9.44 1.63 3.72
N ALA A 75 -9.56 2.42 4.79
CA ALA A 75 -10.73 2.48 5.65
C ALA A 75 -11.76 3.52 5.18
N SER A 76 -11.67 3.97 3.93
CA SER A 76 -12.63 4.86 3.28
C SER A 76 -13.22 4.20 2.03
N LYS A 77 -14.52 4.39 1.80
CA LYS A 77 -15.19 3.98 0.55
C LYS A 77 -14.69 4.77 -0.67
N ARG A 78 -13.98 5.89 -0.44
CA ARG A 78 -13.37 6.73 -1.48
C ARG A 78 -11.97 6.28 -1.88
N TYR A 79 -11.44 5.21 -1.27
CA TYR A 79 -10.10 4.72 -1.59
C TYR A 79 -9.94 4.41 -3.08
N VAL A 80 -8.92 5.00 -3.69
CA VAL A 80 -8.54 4.75 -5.08
C VAL A 80 -7.10 4.31 -5.17
N THR A 81 -6.84 3.36 -6.06
CA THR A 81 -5.49 2.91 -6.36
C THR A 81 -4.78 3.97 -7.19
N ARG A 82 -3.52 4.25 -6.86
CA ARG A 82 -2.68 5.24 -7.56
C ARG A 82 -1.45 4.58 -8.16
N PRO A 83 -0.79 5.21 -9.14
CA PRO A 83 0.50 4.77 -9.65
C PRO A 83 1.50 4.58 -8.52
N ARG A 84 2.33 3.56 -8.62
CA ARG A 84 3.27 3.19 -7.58
C ARG A 84 4.65 3.67 -7.90
N TYR A 85 5.28 4.25 -6.88
CA TYR A 85 6.64 4.72 -6.95
C TYR A 85 7.51 3.91 -6.00
N TYR A 86 8.72 3.65 -6.43
CA TYR A 86 9.78 3.11 -5.62
C TYR A 86 10.82 4.21 -5.36
N LEU A 87 11.25 4.34 -4.11
CA LEU A 87 12.40 5.18 -3.77
C LEU A 87 13.67 4.38 -3.97
N ASN A 88 14.54 4.83 -4.87
CA ASN A 88 15.83 4.21 -5.09
C ASN A 88 16.82 4.55 -3.96
N ASP A 89 18.05 4.06 -4.06
CA ASP A 89 19.15 4.30 -3.12
C ASP A 89 19.58 5.78 -3.00
N HIS A 90 19.15 6.63 -3.93
CA HIS A 90 19.33 8.09 -3.88
C HIS A 90 18.06 8.85 -3.43
N ASN A 91 17.07 8.15 -2.90
CA ASN A 91 15.78 8.72 -2.48
C ASN A 91 15.00 9.42 -3.61
N LEU A 92 15.26 9.04 -4.86
CA LEU A 92 14.51 9.56 -6.01
C LEU A 92 13.33 8.64 -6.33
N PRO A 93 12.10 9.19 -6.43
CA PRO A 93 10.94 8.39 -6.79
C PRO A 93 11.01 8.00 -8.27
N LYS A 94 10.84 6.70 -8.54
CA LYS A 94 10.71 6.15 -9.88
C LYS A 94 9.44 5.32 -9.97
N LEU A 95 8.74 5.41 -11.09
CA LEU A 95 7.60 4.53 -11.35
C LEU A 95 8.04 3.06 -11.29
N LEU A 96 7.20 2.21 -10.73
CA LEU A 96 7.52 0.82 -10.49
C LEU A 96 7.86 0.04 -11.77
N ASP A 97 7.23 0.38 -12.89
CA ASP A 97 7.48 -0.20 -14.21
C ASP A 97 8.81 0.23 -14.86
N LYS A 98 9.45 1.30 -14.33
CA LYS A 98 10.68 1.90 -14.88
C LYS A 98 11.94 1.65 -14.04
N ILE A 99 11.86 0.77 -13.04
CA ILE A 99 12.97 0.55 -12.10
C ILE A 99 13.92 -0.58 -12.49
N GLY A 100 13.76 -1.18 -13.67
CA GLY A 100 14.67 -2.23 -14.17
C GLY A 100 14.53 -3.58 -13.47
N LEU A 101 13.31 -3.94 -13.07
CA LEU A 101 13.01 -5.25 -12.48
C LEU A 101 13.36 -6.40 -13.43
N LYS A 102 13.78 -7.53 -12.86
CA LYS A 102 13.97 -8.76 -13.63
C LYS A 102 12.61 -9.31 -14.07
N GLU A 103 12.58 -9.97 -15.23
CA GLU A 103 11.36 -10.52 -15.82
C GLU A 103 10.55 -11.40 -14.84
N LYS A 104 11.24 -12.23 -14.03
CA LYS A 104 10.58 -13.05 -13.01
C LYS A 104 9.89 -12.24 -11.92
N ASP A 105 10.48 -11.10 -11.52
CA ASP A 105 9.90 -10.21 -10.51
C ASP A 105 8.70 -9.45 -11.08
N ILE A 106 8.77 -9.06 -12.37
CA ILE A 106 7.66 -8.45 -13.09
C ILE A 106 6.47 -9.41 -13.14
N LYS A 107 6.67 -10.66 -13.55
CA LYS A 107 5.61 -11.69 -13.58
C LYS A 107 4.96 -11.89 -12.21
N GLN A 108 5.74 -11.91 -11.14
CA GLN A 108 5.20 -12.04 -9.78
C GLN A 108 4.36 -10.82 -9.36
N LEU A 109 4.80 -9.61 -9.69
CA LEU A 109 4.05 -8.38 -9.39
C LEU A 109 2.76 -8.30 -10.19
N GLU A 110 2.77 -8.70 -11.45
CA GLU A 110 1.58 -8.77 -12.31
C GLU A 110 0.56 -9.77 -11.77
N GLN A 111 0.98 -10.98 -11.42
CA GLN A 111 0.12 -12.00 -10.83
C GLN A 111 -0.55 -11.52 -9.54
N ARG A 112 0.10 -10.66 -8.77
CA ARG A 112 -0.40 -10.07 -7.53
C ARG A 112 -1.13 -8.74 -7.74
N LYS A 113 -1.38 -8.34 -8.99
CA LYS A 113 -2.01 -7.05 -9.35
C LYS A 113 -1.29 -5.84 -8.75
N MET A 114 0.04 -5.92 -8.64
CA MET A 114 0.85 -4.87 -8.02
C MET A 114 1.44 -3.88 -9.03
N MET A 115 1.49 -4.20 -10.31
CA MET A 115 2.09 -3.32 -11.32
C MET A 115 1.15 -2.21 -11.77
N TYR A 116 -0.15 -2.49 -11.80
CA TYR A 116 -1.16 -1.56 -12.30
C TYR A 116 -2.19 -1.22 -11.21
N PRO A 117 -2.71 -0.01 -11.21
CA PRO A 117 -3.77 0.40 -10.30
C PRO A 117 -5.06 -0.40 -10.50
#